data_b4ed72dfc7e8ec44d8d3934cbf72b452
#
_entry.id   b4ed72dfc7e8ec44d8d3934cbf72b452
#
_cell.length_a   1.000
_cell.length_b   1.000
_cell.length_c   1.000
_cell.angle_alpha   90.00
_cell.angle_beta   90.00
_cell.angle_gamma   90.00
#
_symmetry.space_group_name_H-M   'P 1'
#
loop_
_entity.id
_entity.type
_entity.pdbx_description
1 polymer ?
#
loop_
_entity_poly.entity_id
_entity_poly.type
_entity_poly.pdbx_seq_one_letter_code
_entity_poly.pdbx_strand_id
1 'polypeptide(L)'
;IYFPETELFLANTNYSKSHENLLIKPFYMDKYEVSNKDYKEFVDANGYYREEFWPVDLMHEGKKISFNEVKTSFVDKANFPSPKDWYQGTYENGKDLYPVSGISWYEASAYAKFRNMSLPSVAEWFYAFDRNRPERALKNANINSYNYTKSRIESDSENNNGIFDMAGNVREWVSNNIKDNQSRGILGGSFADDTYVPFDFYSQNAWNRSSYNGIRLVKKIESDNSGEIFYKREKLRNFYENYRTTEKEWDLIESLFMYDKN
;
A
#
# COMPACT_ATOMS: atom_id res chain seq x y z
N ILE A 1 2.19 4.45 -14.87
CA ILE A 1 1.08 5.30 -15.36
C ILE A 1 1.15 6.64 -14.65
N TYR A 2 0.98 7.73 -15.38
CA TYR A 2 0.93 9.10 -14.83
C TYR A 2 -0.49 9.46 -14.41
N PHE A 3 -0.61 10.02 -13.21
CA PHE A 3 -1.85 10.58 -12.67
C PHE A 3 -1.65 12.08 -12.46
N PRO A 4 -2.45 12.94 -13.12
CA PRO A 4 -2.40 14.37 -12.93
C PRO A 4 -2.96 14.78 -11.57
N GLU A 5 -2.66 16.02 -11.15
CA GLU A 5 -3.31 16.62 -9.98
C GLU A 5 -4.84 16.57 -10.12
N THR A 6 -5.52 16.18 -9.07
CA THR A 6 -6.99 16.12 -9.06
C THR A 6 -7.55 16.38 -7.66
N GLU A 7 -8.81 16.76 -7.61
CA GLU A 7 -9.60 16.71 -6.39
C GLU A 7 -10.41 15.42 -6.37
N LEU A 8 -10.17 14.57 -5.38
CA LEU A 8 -10.86 13.30 -5.21
C LEU A 8 -11.91 13.41 -4.10
N PHE A 9 -13.13 13.04 -4.43
CA PHE A 9 -14.20 12.90 -3.47
C PHE A 9 -14.32 11.46 -3.00
N LEU A 10 -13.92 11.19 -1.77
CA LEU A 10 -14.01 9.87 -1.15
C LEU A 10 -15.31 9.68 -0.37
N ALA A 11 -16.46 10.11 -0.92
CA ALA A 11 -17.76 9.86 -0.30
C ALA A 11 -18.10 8.37 -0.25
N ASN A 12 -18.75 7.97 0.85
CA ASN A 12 -19.26 6.61 1.04
C ASN A 12 -18.23 5.48 1.15
N THR A 13 -17.05 5.77 1.67
CA THR A 13 -16.37 4.74 2.45
C THR A 13 -17.07 4.73 3.82
N ASN A 14 -17.23 3.58 4.46
CA ASN A 14 -17.73 3.48 5.84
C ASN A 14 -16.91 4.32 6.84
N TYR A 15 -15.91 5.02 6.37
CA TYR A 15 -14.86 5.72 7.10
C TYR A 15 -14.78 7.22 6.84
N SER A 16 -15.41 7.75 5.79
CA SER A 16 -15.43 9.19 5.55
C SER A 16 -16.85 9.72 5.49
N LYS A 17 -17.26 10.44 6.52
CA LYS A 17 -18.47 11.29 6.51
C LYS A 17 -18.17 12.68 5.98
N SER A 18 -16.94 12.94 5.52
CA SER A 18 -16.57 14.25 4.98
C SER A 18 -17.12 14.42 3.57
N HIS A 19 -17.63 15.62 3.31
CA HIS A 19 -18.12 16.04 2.01
C HIS A 19 -17.10 16.90 1.26
N GLU A 20 -15.82 16.81 1.64
CA GLU A 20 -14.75 17.61 1.05
C GLU A 20 -13.89 16.80 0.07
N ASN A 21 -13.44 17.49 -0.97
CA ASN A 21 -12.52 16.93 -1.93
C ASN A 21 -11.09 16.92 -1.38
N LEU A 22 -10.38 15.82 -1.57
CA LEU A 22 -8.95 15.69 -1.30
C LEU A 22 -8.16 16.14 -2.53
N LEU A 23 -7.27 17.11 -2.37
CA LEU A 23 -6.31 17.43 -3.42
C LEU A 23 -5.22 16.35 -3.44
N ILE A 24 -5.16 15.62 -4.54
CA ILE A 24 -4.12 14.64 -4.82
C ILE A 24 -3.12 15.27 -5.78
N LYS A 25 -1.87 15.37 -5.35
CA LYS A 25 -0.77 15.87 -6.19
C LYS A 25 -0.43 14.88 -7.31
N PRO A 26 0.19 15.32 -8.40
CA PRO A 26 0.53 14.43 -9.50
C PRO A 26 1.56 13.38 -9.07
N PHE A 27 1.38 12.16 -9.57
CA PHE A 27 2.26 11.02 -9.28
C PHE A 27 2.31 10.04 -10.45
N TYR A 28 3.31 9.17 -10.43
CA TYR A 28 3.33 7.96 -11.26
C TYR A 28 3.02 6.74 -10.38
N MET A 29 2.25 5.80 -10.89
CA MET A 29 1.98 4.51 -10.23
C MET A 29 2.43 3.37 -11.13
N ASP A 30 2.98 2.31 -10.53
CA ASP A 30 3.33 1.09 -11.24
C ASP A 30 2.10 0.48 -11.90
N LYS A 31 2.29 0.03 -13.14
CA LYS A 31 1.23 -0.58 -13.93
C LYS A 31 0.77 -1.93 -13.34
N TYR A 32 1.70 -2.66 -12.75
CA TYR A 32 1.52 -3.97 -12.13
C TYR A 32 1.96 -3.95 -10.68
N GLU A 33 1.53 -4.94 -9.91
CA GLU A 33 2.11 -5.26 -8.61
C GLU A 33 3.62 -5.55 -8.76
N VAL A 34 4.39 -5.29 -7.71
CA VAL A 34 5.83 -5.61 -7.70
C VAL A 34 6.00 -7.11 -7.84
N SER A 35 6.78 -7.56 -8.83
CA SER A 35 7.02 -8.97 -9.06
C SER A 35 8.09 -9.57 -8.12
N ASN A 36 8.11 -10.89 -8.01
CA ASN A 36 9.17 -11.60 -7.31
C ASN A 36 10.57 -11.24 -7.86
N LYS A 37 10.71 -11.15 -9.20
CA LYS A 37 11.95 -10.76 -9.84
C LYS A 37 12.39 -9.36 -9.42
N ASP A 38 11.46 -8.39 -9.42
CA ASP A 38 11.79 -7.01 -9.05
C ASP A 38 12.19 -6.92 -7.56
N TYR A 39 11.48 -7.65 -6.69
CA TYR A 39 11.79 -7.70 -5.26
C TYR A 39 13.12 -8.44 -4.96
N LYS A 40 13.47 -9.42 -5.78
CA LYS A 40 14.75 -10.15 -5.67
C LYS A 40 15.95 -9.23 -5.77
N GLU A 41 15.87 -8.15 -6.57
CA GLU A 41 16.94 -7.14 -6.65
C GLU A 41 17.24 -6.51 -5.27
N PHE A 42 16.22 -6.28 -4.45
CA PHE A 42 16.39 -5.77 -3.08
C PHE A 42 17.05 -6.79 -2.16
N VAL A 43 16.64 -8.07 -2.25
CA VAL A 43 17.26 -9.15 -1.48
C VAL A 43 18.73 -9.31 -1.87
N ASP A 44 19.04 -9.35 -3.16
CA ASP A 44 20.39 -9.53 -3.70
C ASP A 44 21.31 -8.34 -3.41
N ALA A 45 20.74 -7.13 -3.31
CA ALA A 45 21.44 -5.92 -2.88
C ALA A 45 21.66 -5.86 -1.35
N ASN A 46 21.39 -6.96 -0.63
CA ASN A 46 21.43 -7.02 0.84
C ASN A 46 20.52 -6.00 1.52
N GLY A 47 19.37 -5.69 0.95
CA GLY A 47 18.44 -4.67 1.44
C GLY A 47 17.94 -4.91 2.87
N TYR A 48 17.84 -6.18 3.27
CA TYR A 48 17.50 -6.59 4.64
C TYR A 48 18.58 -6.25 5.68
N TYR A 49 19.80 -5.96 5.26
CA TYR A 49 20.94 -5.60 6.12
C TYR A 49 21.30 -4.12 6.07
N ARG A 50 20.56 -3.33 5.29
CA ARG A 50 20.84 -1.91 5.06
C ARG A 50 19.81 -1.04 5.77
N GLU A 51 20.16 -0.58 6.98
CA GLU A 51 19.29 0.19 7.87
C GLU A 51 18.69 1.44 7.21
N GLU A 52 19.46 2.07 6.30
CA GLU A 52 19.02 3.27 5.59
C GLU A 52 17.74 3.11 4.77
N PHE A 53 17.34 1.89 4.42
CA PHE A 53 16.08 1.64 3.72
C PHE A 53 14.88 1.48 4.64
N TRP A 54 15.12 1.14 5.90
CA TRP A 54 14.04 0.81 6.83
C TRP A 54 13.45 2.07 7.48
N PRO A 55 12.16 2.05 7.86
CA PRO A 55 11.57 3.14 8.63
C PRO A 55 12.28 3.36 9.96
N VAL A 56 12.42 4.63 10.37
CA VAL A 56 13.09 5.01 11.62
C VAL A 56 12.32 4.52 12.86
N ASP A 57 10.98 4.52 12.78
CA ASP A 57 10.09 4.12 13.87
C ASP A 57 9.59 2.69 13.67
N LEU A 58 10.47 1.75 14.00
CA LEU A 58 10.16 0.33 14.00
C LEU A 58 9.46 -0.01 15.32
N MET A 59 8.19 -0.41 15.22
CA MET A 59 7.35 -0.72 16.39
C MET A 59 6.92 -2.18 16.35
N HIS A 60 7.05 -2.90 17.45
CA HIS A 60 6.54 -4.26 17.64
C HIS A 60 5.85 -4.37 18.99
N GLU A 61 4.58 -4.79 19.01
CA GLU A 61 3.76 -4.92 20.25
C GLU A 61 3.78 -3.65 21.12
N GLY A 62 3.70 -2.48 20.49
CA GLY A 62 3.70 -1.19 21.19
C GLY A 62 5.06 -0.70 21.68
N LYS A 63 6.13 -1.41 21.40
CA LYS A 63 7.50 -1.04 21.78
C LYS A 63 8.34 -0.70 20.57
N LYS A 64 9.18 0.33 20.71
CA LYS A 64 10.19 0.62 19.70
C LYS A 64 11.27 -0.46 19.74
N ILE A 65 11.60 -1.01 18.58
CA ILE A 65 12.63 -2.04 18.43
C ILE A 65 13.78 -1.53 17.59
N SER A 66 14.93 -2.17 17.75
CA SER A 66 16.14 -1.85 16.98
C SER A 66 16.10 -2.48 15.59
N PHE A 67 16.87 -1.92 14.66
CA PHE A 67 17.08 -2.52 13.34
C PHE A 67 17.68 -3.95 13.43
N ASN A 68 18.51 -4.22 14.44
CA ASN A 68 19.08 -5.56 14.63
C ASN A 68 18.02 -6.62 14.93
N GLU A 69 16.95 -6.26 15.64
CA GLU A 69 15.80 -7.15 15.90
C GLU A 69 15.00 -7.38 14.64
N VAL A 70 14.80 -6.32 13.83
CA VAL A 70 14.05 -6.38 12.56
C VAL A 70 14.68 -7.36 11.58
N LYS A 71 16.00 -7.24 11.33
CA LYS A 71 16.70 -8.07 10.34
C LYS A 71 16.69 -9.57 10.66
N THR A 72 16.51 -9.93 11.93
CA THR A 72 16.42 -11.34 12.37
C THR A 72 14.98 -11.85 12.37
N SER A 73 13.98 -10.96 12.32
CA SER A 73 12.56 -11.31 12.36
C SER A 73 11.97 -11.56 10.96
N PHE A 74 12.50 -10.90 9.93
CA PHE A 74 11.97 -11.01 8.57
C PHE A 74 12.78 -12.02 7.74
N VAL A 75 12.49 -13.28 7.97
CA VAL A 75 13.14 -14.40 7.29
C VAL A 75 12.15 -15.29 6.56
N ASP A 76 12.63 -16.03 5.58
CA ASP A 76 11.90 -17.04 4.81
C ASP A 76 11.84 -18.40 5.52
N LYS A 77 11.33 -19.43 4.81
CA LYS A 77 11.20 -20.81 5.31
C LYS A 77 12.55 -21.49 5.65
N ALA A 78 13.65 -20.95 5.15
CA ALA A 78 15.02 -21.42 5.41
C ALA A 78 15.82 -20.51 6.35
N ASN A 79 15.16 -19.54 7.01
CA ASN A 79 15.76 -18.51 7.86
C ASN A 79 16.70 -17.53 7.12
N PHE A 80 16.52 -17.33 5.81
CA PHE A 80 17.17 -16.28 5.05
C PHE A 80 16.34 -14.98 5.10
N PRO A 81 16.96 -13.80 5.24
CA PRO A 81 16.27 -12.52 5.14
C PRO A 81 15.67 -12.30 3.76
N SER A 82 14.37 -12.53 3.65
CA SER A 82 13.60 -12.47 2.41
C SER A 82 12.09 -12.64 2.68
N PRO A 83 11.20 -12.49 1.69
CA PRO A 83 9.78 -12.74 1.84
C PRO A 83 9.48 -14.10 2.47
N LYS A 84 8.49 -14.16 3.36
CA LYS A 84 8.16 -15.34 4.19
C LYS A 84 7.99 -16.63 3.39
N ASP A 85 7.39 -16.53 2.19
CA ASP A 85 7.03 -17.70 1.39
C ASP A 85 8.17 -18.21 0.49
N TRP A 86 9.28 -17.49 0.45
CA TRP A 86 10.48 -17.88 -0.29
C TRP A 86 11.26 -19.00 0.42
N TYR A 87 12.32 -19.44 -0.22
CA TYR A 87 13.22 -20.45 0.33
C TYR A 87 14.67 -20.10 -0.02
N GLN A 88 15.57 -20.03 0.97
CA GLN A 88 16.98 -19.65 0.81
C GLN A 88 17.18 -18.34 0.03
N GLY A 89 16.35 -17.32 0.33
CA GLY A 89 16.46 -16.01 -0.29
C GLY A 89 15.97 -15.94 -1.73
N THR A 90 15.22 -16.94 -2.22
CA THR A 90 14.68 -16.94 -3.58
C THR A 90 13.25 -17.49 -3.63
N TYR A 91 12.55 -17.15 -4.68
CA TYR A 91 11.20 -17.63 -5.00
C TYR A 91 11.25 -18.93 -5.84
N GLU A 92 10.11 -19.58 -5.99
CA GLU A 92 9.93 -20.78 -6.79
C GLU A 92 10.25 -20.51 -8.28
N ASN A 93 10.92 -21.47 -8.93
CA ASN A 93 11.29 -21.36 -10.34
C ASN A 93 10.04 -21.17 -11.23
N GLY A 94 10.13 -20.24 -12.18
CA GLY A 94 9.02 -19.87 -13.06
C GLY A 94 8.04 -18.88 -12.45
N LYS A 95 8.27 -18.41 -11.23
CA LYS A 95 7.45 -17.39 -10.55
C LYS A 95 8.01 -15.97 -10.63
N ASP A 96 8.88 -15.68 -11.59
CA ASP A 96 9.56 -14.39 -11.75
C ASP A 96 8.59 -13.21 -11.83
N LEU A 97 7.54 -13.35 -12.64
CA LEU A 97 6.58 -12.29 -12.93
C LEU A 97 5.30 -12.35 -12.08
N TYR A 98 5.25 -13.26 -11.12
CA TYR A 98 4.20 -13.29 -10.11
C TYR A 98 4.43 -12.20 -9.07
N PRO A 99 3.37 -11.65 -8.46
CA PRO A 99 3.52 -10.65 -7.42
C PRO A 99 4.30 -11.20 -6.23
N VAL A 100 5.19 -10.39 -5.68
CA VAL A 100 5.79 -10.70 -4.38
C VAL A 100 4.70 -10.64 -3.31
N SER A 101 4.70 -11.61 -2.43
CA SER A 101 3.81 -11.69 -1.28
C SER A 101 4.50 -12.26 -0.05
N GLY A 102 3.79 -12.33 1.07
CA GLY A 102 4.41 -12.78 2.32
C GLY A 102 5.38 -11.75 2.91
N ILE A 103 5.14 -10.47 2.66
CA ILE A 103 5.92 -9.33 3.16
C ILE A 103 5.09 -8.46 4.10
N SER A 104 5.73 -7.94 5.14
CA SER A 104 5.19 -6.96 6.08
C SER A 104 5.16 -5.56 5.47
N TRP A 105 4.45 -4.64 6.13
CA TRP A 105 4.49 -3.23 5.75
C TRP A 105 5.91 -2.63 5.87
N TYR A 106 6.69 -3.06 6.84
CA TYR A 106 8.07 -2.62 7.00
C TYR A 106 8.97 -3.05 5.85
N GLU A 107 8.86 -4.31 5.41
CA GLU A 107 9.55 -4.84 4.24
C GLU A 107 9.12 -4.12 2.96
N ALA A 108 7.81 -3.87 2.81
CA ALA A 108 7.23 -3.10 1.71
C ALA A 108 7.79 -1.67 1.66
N SER A 109 7.85 -0.98 2.82
CA SER A 109 8.41 0.38 2.92
C SER A 109 9.91 0.42 2.63
N ALA A 110 10.68 -0.57 3.12
CA ALA A 110 12.10 -0.67 2.85
C ALA A 110 12.38 -0.89 1.35
N TYR A 111 11.63 -1.76 0.70
CA TYR A 111 11.72 -1.96 -0.74
C TYR A 111 11.36 -0.69 -1.52
N ALA A 112 10.28 0.00 -1.15
CA ALA A 112 9.90 1.24 -1.80
C ALA A 112 11.02 2.29 -1.75
N LYS A 113 11.66 2.45 -0.59
CA LYS A 113 12.81 3.34 -0.41
C LYS A 113 14.02 2.91 -1.23
N PHE A 114 14.32 1.61 -1.30
CA PHE A 114 15.37 1.07 -2.16
C PHE A 114 15.15 1.45 -3.63
N ARG A 115 13.90 1.44 -4.11
CA ARG A 115 13.53 1.85 -5.47
C ARG A 115 13.48 3.37 -5.66
N ASN A 116 13.75 4.16 -4.62
CA ASN A 116 13.50 5.61 -4.62
C ASN A 116 12.07 5.97 -5.01
N MET A 117 11.13 5.22 -4.46
CA MET A 117 9.68 5.33 -4.63
C MET A 117 8.99 5.29 -3.26
N SER A 118 7.67 5.27 -3.23
CA SER A 118 6.86 5.21 -2.01
C SER A 118 5.73 4.19 -2.15
N LEU A 119 5.19 3.73 -1.03
CA LEU A 119 3.88 3.10 -1.01
C LEU A 119 2.82 4.14 -1.37
N PRO A 120 1.76 3.80 -2.12
CA PRO A 120 0.65 4.71 -2.37
C PRO A 120 -0.06 5.06 -1.07
N SER A 121 -0.66 6.23 -1.01
CA SER A 121 -1.69 6.47 -0.02
C SER A 121 -3.01 5.82 -0.42
N VAL A 122 -3.92 5.74 0.53
CA VAL A 122 -5.32 5.35 0.27
C VAL A 122 -5.95 6.20 -0.82
N ALA A 123 -5.72 7.52 -0.79
CA ALA A 123 -6.30 8.44 -1.76
C ALA A 123 -5.72 8.23 -3.17
N GLU A 124 -4.39 8.09 -3.31
CA GLU A 124 -3.74 7.78 -4.59
C GLU A 124 -4.20 6.43 -5.12
N TRP A 125 -4.30 5.43 -4.25
CA TRP A 125 -4.74 4.10 -4.63
C TRP A 125 -6.19 4.10 -5.16
N PHE A 126 -7.14 4.74 -4.45
CA PHE A 126 -8.53 4.84 -4.90
C PHE A 126 -8.69 5.71 -6.15
N TYR A 127 -7.87 6.73 -6.32
CA TYR A 127 -7.83 7.49 -7.57
C TYR A 127 -7.41 6.59 -8.73
N ALA A 128 -6.35 5.82 -8.55
CA ALA A 128 -5.84 4.91 -9.57
C ALA A 128 -6.78 3.73 -9.86
N PHE A 129 -7.51 3.24 -8.85
CA PHE A 129 -8.49 2.17 -8.99
C PHE A 129 -9.72 2.60 -9.80
N ASP A 130 -10.02 3.91 -9.88
CA ASP A 130 -11.24 4.44 -10.47
C ASP A 130 -12.51 3.84 -9.83
N ARG A 131 -12.62 3.99 -8.53
CA ARG A 131 -13.70 3.41 -7.71
C ARG A 131 -15.12 3.68 -8.26
N ASN A 132 -15.31 4.77 -8.99
CA ASN A 132 -16.60 5.15 -9.55
C ASN A 132 -16.98 4.35 -10.81
N ARG A 133 -16.00 3.69 -11.44
CA ARG A 133 -16.16 2.86 -12.64
C ARG A 133 -15.37 1.55 -12.53
N PRO A 134 -15.71 0.69 -11.57
CA PRO A 134 -14.90 -0.49 -11.24
C PRO A 134 -15.12 -1.68 -12.17
N GLU A 135 -16.11 -1.62 -13.07
CA GLU A 135 -16.59 -2.76 -13.84
C GLU A 135 -15.48 -3.41 -14.66
N ARG A 136 -14.57 -2.58 -15.19
CA ARG A 136 -13.46 -3.07 -16.00
C ARG A 136 -12.42 -3.79 -15.13
N ALA A 137 -12.08 -3.23 -13.97
CA ALA A 137 -11.14 -3.86 -13.02
C ALA A 137 -11.69 -5.18 -12.46
N LEU A 138 -13.02 -5.27 -12.26
CA LEU A 138 -13.66 -6.46 -11.69
C LEU A 138 -13.93 -7.56 -12.72
N LYS A 139 -14.07 -7.22 -14.00
CA LYS A 139 -14.51 -8.15 -15.05
C LYS A 139 -13.69 -9.44 -15.09
N ASN A 140 -12.38 -9.31 -14.99
CA ASN A 140 -11.43 -10.42 -15.05
C ASN A 140 -10.56 -10.50 -13.80
N ALA A 141 -11.01 -9.90 -12.71
CA ALA A 141 -10.28 -9.86 -11.45
C ALA A 141 -9.99 -11.27 -10.92
N ASN A 142 -8.76 -11.48 -10.47
CA ASN A 142 -8.39 -12.69 -9.75
C ASN A 142 -8.80 -12.56 -8.29
N ILE A 143 -10.10 -12.71 -8.03
CA ILE A 143 -10.74 -12.56 -6.72
C ILE A 143 -11.80 -13.66 -6.54
N ASN A 144 -12.03 -14.09 -5.30
CA ASN A 144 -12.94 -15.19 -4.95
C ASN A 144 -12.77 -16.44 -5.84
N SER A 145 -11.53 -16.73 -6.18
CA SER A 145 -11.24 -17.71 -7.25
C SER A 145 -10.76 -19.05 -6.74
N TYR A 146 -10.49 -19.23 -5.45
CA TYR A 146 -9.81 -20.40 -4.87
C TYR A 146 -8.50 -20.80 -5.57
N ASN A 147 -8.05 -19.98 -6.51
CA ASN A 147 -6.84 -20.17 -7.29
C ASN A 147 -5.64 -19.51 -6.60
N TYR A 148 -4.52 -19.49 -7.30
CA TYR A 148 -3.30 -18.84 -6.86
C TYR A 148 -3.19 -17.44 -7.48
N THR A 149 -2.19 -16.67 -7.04
CA THR A 149 -1.83 -15.42 -7.71
C THR A 149 -1.53 -15.67 -9.19
N LYS A 150 -1.91 -14.70 -10.03
CA LYS A 150 -1.54 -14.67 -11.45
C LYS A 150 -0.27 -13.86 -11.67
N SER A 151 0.49 -14.22 -12.69
CA SER A 151 1.59 -13.38 -13.14
C SER A 151 1.05 -12.18 -13.92
N ARG A 152 1.84 -11.09 -13.99
CA ARG A 152 1.45 -9.88 -14.76
C ARG A 152 1.22 -10.13 -16.25
N ILE A 153 1.79 -11.20 -16.82
CA ILE A 153 1.56 -11.56 -18.23
C ILE A 153 0.27 -12.38 -18.42
N GLU A 154 -0.29 -12.91 -17.35
CA GLU A 154 -1.55 -13.68 -17.36
C GLU A 154 -2.73 -12.79 -16.95
N SER A 155 -2.45 -11.59 -16.43
CA SER A 155 -3.50 -10.68 -15.99
C SER A 155 -4.20 -10.03 -17.19
N ASP A 156 -5.51 -10.02 -17.12
CA ASP A 156 -6.43 -9.35 -18.04
C ASP A 156 -7.41 -8.42 -17.29
N SER A 157 -7.13 -8.13 -16.02
CA SER A 157 -7.94 -7.28 -15.14
C SER A 157 -7.56 -5.80 -15.20
N GLU A 158 -7.26 -5.28 -16.38
CA GLU A 158 -6.92 -3.88 -16.61
C GLU A 158 -8.10 -2.96 -16.26
N ASN A 159 -7.88 -1.94 -15.42
CA ASN A 159 -8.89 -0.93 -15.13
C ASN A 159 -8.94 0.19 -16.19
N ASN A 160 -9.80 1.19 -16.00
CA ASN A 160 -9.94 2.31 -16.96
C ASN A 160 -8.69 3.20 -17.06
N ASN A 161 -7.82 3.16 -16.06
CA ASN A 161 -6.57 3.93 -16.03
C ASN A 161 -5.36 3.16 -16.60
N GLY A 162 -5.56 1.93 -17.08
CA GLY A 162 -4.51 1.10 -17.65
C GLY A 162 -3.63 0.39 -16.61
N ILE A 163 -4.14 0.23 -15.38
CA ILE A 163 -3.48 -0.48 -14.29
C ILE A 163 -4.12 -1.86 -14.13
N PHE A 164 -3.32 -2.86 -13.87
CA PHE A 164 -3.74 -4.26 -13.71
C PHE A 164 -3.81 -4.67 -12.25
N ASP A 165 -4.71 -5.62 -11.95
CA ASP A 165 -4.84 -6.34 -10.68
C ASP A 165 -5.09 -5.46 -9.45
N MET A 166 -5.69 -4.28 -9.64
CA MET A 166 -6.12 -3.45 -8.51
C MET A 166 -7.33 -4.05 -7.76
N ALA A 167 -7.98 -5.06 -8.32
CA ALA A 167 -8.99 -5.86 -7.66
C ALA A 167 -8.54 -7.31 -7.60
N GLY A 168 -8.22 -7.81 -6.42
CA GLY A 168 -7.79 -9.21 -6.21
C GLY A 168 -6.29 -9.41 -6.38
N ASN A 169 -5.88 -10.58 -6.78
CA ASN A 169 -4.52 -11.09 -6.89
C ASN A 169 -3.77 -11.05 -5.55
N VAL A 170 -3.12 -9.96 -5.16
CA VAL A 170 -2.62 -9.75 -3.80
C VAL A 170 -3.12 -8.42 -3.23
N ARG A 171 -3.33 -8.37 -1.92
CA ARG A 171 -3.58 -7.12 -1.20
C ARG A 171 -2.36 -6.23 -1.26
N GLU A 172 -2.57 -4.93 -1.39
CA GLU A 172 -1.50 -3.95 -1.54
C GLU A 172 -1.36 -3.08 -0.30
N TRP A 173 -0.19 -3.10 0.33
CA TRP A 173 0.13 -2.21 1.45
C TRP A 173 0.13 -0.75 0.99
N VAL A 174 -0.49 0.12 1.80
CA VAL A 174 -0.46 1.57 1.59
C VAL A 174 0.29 2.29 2.71
N SER A 175 0.66 3.54 2.49
CA SER A 175 1.49 4.32 3.42
C SER A 175 0.75 4.73 4.70
N ASN A 176 -0.59 4.76 4.68
CA ASN A 176 -1.39 5.30 5.77
C ASN A 176 -1.31 4.46 7.05
N ASN A 177 -1.08 5.16 8.15
CA ASN A 177 -1.17 4.64 9.51
C ASN A 177 -2.63 4.66 9.99
N ILE A 178 -3.04 3.66 10.76
CA ILE A 178 -4.41 3.54 11.27
C ILE A 178 -4.37 3.28 12.77
N LYS A 179 -4.98 4.16 13.52
CA LYS A 179 -5.26 4.10 14.96
C LYS A 179 -4.07 4.11 15.93
N ASP A 180 -3.03 3.33 15.74
CA ASP A 180 -2.13 2.97 16.84
C ASP A 180 -0.66 2.78 16.45
N ASN A 181 -0.17 3.40 15.41
CA ASN A 181 1.19 3.21 14.88
C ASN A 181 1.61 1.74 14.62
N GLN A 182 0.75 0.77 14.87
CA GLN A 182 1.00 -0.66 14.65
C GLN A 182 0.21 -1.22 13.49
N SER A 183 -0.90 -0.59 13.12
CA SER A 183 -1.75 -1.00 12.01
C SER A 183 -1.52 -0.11 10.79
N ARG A 184 -1.50 -0.70 9.63
CA ARG A 184 -1.32 -0.04 8.33
C ARG A 184 -2.45 -0.40 7.39
N GLY A 185 -2.78 0.54 6.50
CA GLY A 185 -3.77 0.32 5.46
C GLY A 185 -3.33 -0.75 4.47
N ILE A 186 -4.30 -1.52 3.99
CA ILE A 186 -4.12 -2.51 2.95
C ILE A 186 -5.38 -2.56 2.08
N LEU A 187 -5.22 -2.59 0.77
CA LEU A 187 -6.30 -2.41 -0.20
C LEU A 187 -6.31 -3.49 -1.28
N GLY A 188 -7.34 -3.47 -2.11
CA GLY A 188 -7.46 -4.25 -3.34
C GLY A 188 -8.03 -5.66 -3.18
N GLY A 189 -7.95 -6.24 -1.99
CA GLY A 189 -8.26 -7.66 -1.80
C GLY A 189 -7.21 -8.58 -2.42
N SER A 190 -7.43 -9.89 -2.29
CA SER A 190 -6.57 -10.92 -2.86
C SER A 190 -7.39 -11.94 -3.65
N PHE A 191 -6.74 -12.88 -4.31
CA PHE A 191 -7.42 -13.97 -5.02
C PHE A 191 -8.37 -14.78 -4.12
N ALA A 192 -8.18 -14.79 -2.81
CA ALA A 192 -9.00 -15.53 -1.85
C ALA A 192 -10.11 -14.69 -1.19
N ASP A 193 -10.15 -13.39 -1.44
CA ASP A 193 -11.13 -12.49 -0.83
C ASP A 193 -12.41 -12.40 -1.68
N ASP A 194 -13.49 -11.93 -1.05
CA ASP A 194 -14.78 -11.70 -1.72
C ASP A 194 -14.74 -10.46 -2.62
N THR A 195 -15.60 -10.43 -3.64
CA THR A 195 -15.65 -9.41 -4.68
C THR A 195 -15.97 -7.99 -4.20
N TYR A 196 -16.47 -7.81 -2.98
CA TYR A 196 -16.73 -6.49 -2.39
C TYR A 196 -15.50 -5.88 -1.70
N VAL A 197 -14.48 -6.71 -1.38
CA VAL A 197 -13.29 -6.28 -0.63
C VAL A 197 -12.51 -5.13 -1.29
N PRO A 198 -12.33 -5.05 -2.62
CA PRO A 198 -11.61 -3.95 -3.25
C PRO A 198 -12.21 -2.56 -3.04
N PHE A 199 -13.47 -2.48 -2.64
CA PHE A 199 -14.17 -1.21 -2.42
C PHE A 199 -13.98 -0.64 -1.02
N ASP A 200 -13.47 -1.45 -0.11
CA ASP A 200 -13.34 -1.10 1.29
C ASP A 200 -11.88 -0.90 1.68
N PHE A 201 -11.72 -0.11 2.72
CA PHE A 201 -10.44 0.12 3.35
C PHE A 201 -10.27 -0.84 4.53
N TYR A 202 -9.17 -1.58 4.52
CA TYR A 202 -8.81 -2.50 5.59
C TYR A 202 -7.51 -2.09 6.24
N SER A 203 -7.29 -2.59 7.46
CA SER A 203 -6.03 -2.43 8.16
C SER A 203 -5.53 -3.77 8.68
N GLN A 204 -4.22 -3.92 8.69
CA GLN A 204 -3.55 -5.06 9.29
C GLN A 204 -2.37 -4.59 10.13
N ASN A 205 -1.98 -5.42 11.12
CA ASN A 205 -0.76 -5.18 11.85
C ASN A 205 0.43 -5.06 10.88
N ALA A 206 1.26 -4.04 11.07
CA ALA A 206 2.41 -3.75 10.19
C ALA A 206 3.42 -4.90 10.07
N TRP A 207 3.41 -5.84 11.02
CA TRP A 207 4.22 -7.06 11.02
C TRP A 207 3.60 -8.24 10.26
N ASN A 208 2.33 -8.10 9.83
CA ASN A 208 1.65 -9.21 9.17
C ASN A 208 2.32 -9.54 7.83
N ARG A 209 2.74 -10.80 7.69
CA ARG A 209 3.39 -11.36 6.50
C ARG A 209 2.52 -12.45 5.87
N SER A 210 1.23 -12.14 5.69
CA SER A 210 0.32 -13.05 5.00
C SER A 210 0.74 -13.26 3.55
N SER A 211 0.61 -14.48 3.05
CA SER A 211 0.81 -14.84 1.63
C SER A 211 -0.13 -14.10 0.67
N TYR A 212 -1.08 -13.34 1.20
CA TYR A 212 -2.01 -12.50 0.46
C TYR A 212 -1.56 -11.03 0.36
N ASN A 213 -0.50 -10.63 1.06
CA ASN A 213 -0.06 -9.25 1.18
C ASN A 213 1.15 -9.00 0.28
N GLY A 214 0.97 -8.13 -0.69
CA GLY A 214 1.98 -7.65 -1.63
C GLY A 214 2.04 -6.13 -1.66
N ILE A 215 2.53 -5.57 -2.76
CA ILE A 215 2.75 -4.13 -2.93
C ILE A 215 2.65 -3.68 -4.39
N ARG A 216 2.30 -2.40 -4.54
CA ARG A 216 2.47 -1.57 -5.73
C ARG A 216 3.11 -0.26 -5.30
N LEU A 217 3.95 0.35 -6.14
CA LEU A 217 4.66 1.57 -5.78
C LEU A 217 4.15 2.78 -6.55
N VAL A 218 4.41 3.95 -5.95
CA VAL A 218 4.22 5.26 -6.57
C VAL A 218 5.50 6.07 -6.56
N LYS A 219 5.71 6.86 -7.61
CA LYS A 219 6.72 7.89 -7.67
C LYS A 219 6.04 9.25 -7.56
N LYS A 220 6.24 9.91 -6.45
CA LYS A 220 5.71 11.26 -6.22
C LYS A 220 6.48 12.29 -7.05
N ILE A 221 5.77 13.28 -7.54
CA ILE A 221 6.36 14.42 -8.23
C ILE A 221 6.43 15.54 -7.20
N GLU A 222 7.66 15.95 -6.85
CA GLU A 222 7.87 17.06 -5.94
C GLU A 222 7.32 18.35 -6.60
N SER A 223 6.34 18.96 -5.95
CA SER A 223 5.86 20.29 -6.31
C SER A 223 6.30 21.26 -5.23
N ASP A 224 6.82 22.41 -5.62
CA ASP A 224 7.45 23.42 -4.75
C ASP A 224 6.48 24.17 -3.81
N ASN A 225 5.27 23.67 -3.55
CA ASN A 225 4.19 24.39 -2.85
C ASN A 225 3.84 23.79 -1.48
N SER A 226 4.77 23.77 -0.54
CA SER A 226 4.53 23.36 0.87
C SER A 226 3.53 24.25 1.64
N GLY A 227 3.34 25.48 1.23
CA GLY A 227 2.45 26.45 1.91
C GLY A 227 0.94 26.20 1.71
N GLU A 228 0.54 25.68 0.56
CA GLU A 228 -0.88 25.49 0.22
C GLU A 228 -1.52 24.30 0.93
N ILE A 229 -0.72 23.28 1.21
CA ILE A 229 -1.15 22.08 1.96
C ILE A 229 -1.48 22.44 3.41
N PHE A 230 -0.67 23.29 4.03
CA PHE A 230 -0.87 23.71 5.42
C PHE A 230 -2.19 24.47 5.60
N TYR A 231 -2.51 25.37 4.67
CA TYR A 231 -3.76 26.16 4.71
C TYR A 231 -5.02 25.27 4.55
N LYS A 232 -5.00 24.31 3.62
CA LYS A 232 -6.13 23.37 3.44
C LYS A 232 -6.33 22.46 4.65
N ARG A 233 -5.25 22.07 5.30
CA ARG A 233 -5.25 21.23 6.51
C ARG A 233 -5.90 21.95 7.71
N GLU A 234 -5.57 23.21 7.92
CA GLU A 234 -6.15 24.03 8.99
C GLU A 234 -7.65 24.28 8.75
N LYS A 235 -8.06 24.49 7.51
CA LYS A 235 -9.46 24.66 7.12
C LYS A 235 -10.28 23.39 7.35
N LEU A 236 -9.74 22.21 7.04
CA LEU A 236 -10.34 20.92 7.31
C LEU A 236 -10.49 20.67 8.81
N ARG A 237 -9.43 20.92 9.59
CA ARG A 237 -9.47 20.78 11.05
C ARG A 237 -10.57 21.63 11.67
N ASN A 238 -10.67 22.88 11.28
CA ASN A 238 -11.71 23.81 11.76
C ASN A 238 -13.13 23.34 11.35
N PHE A 239 -13.29 22.75 10.17
CA PHE A 239 -14.56 22.18 9.72
C PHE A 239 -14.99 21.02 10.62
N TYR A 240 -14.11 20.06 10.90
CA TYR A 240 -14.43 18.88 11.70
C TYR A 240 -14.64 19.19 13.19
N GLU A 241 -13.90 20.11 13.76
CA GLU A 241 -14.10 20.58 15.13
C GLU A 241 -15.51 21.17 15.33
N ASN A 242 -16.07 21.79 14.31
CA ASN A 242 -17.43 22.34 14.32
C ASN A 242 -18.53 21.28 14.16
N TYR A 243 -18.24 20.11 13.61
CA TYR A 243 -19.24 19.06 13.36
C TYR A 243 -19.26 17.92 14.38
N ARG A 244 -18.57 18.05 15.53
CA ARG A 244 -18.49 17.05 16.61
C ARG A 244 -18.15 15.66 16.12
N THR A 245 -17.16 15.54 15.25
CA THR A 245 -16.56 14.26 14.86
C THR A 245 -16.00 13.53 16.08
N THR A 246 -16.20 12.22 16.17
CA THR A 246 -15.58 11.43 17.22
C THR A 246 -14.06 11.39 17.05
N GLU A 247 -13.32 11.24 18.15
CA GLU A 247 -11.84 11.12 18.15
C GLU A 247 -11.36 10.04 17.16
N LYS A 248 -12.12 8.94 17.03
CA LYS A 248 -11.84 7.85 16.07
C LYS A 248 -11.99 8.24 14.59
N GLU A 249 -12.97 9.09 14.29
CA GLU A 249 -13.18 9.62 12.94
C GLU A 249 -12.09 10.62 12.59
N TRP A 250 -11.62 11.37 13.59
CA TRP A 250 -10.54 12.34 13.46
C TRP A 250 -9.19 11.67 13.17
N ASP A 251 -8.83 10.62 13.93
CA ASP A 251 -7.61 9.84 13.72
C ASP A 251 -7.54 9.22 12.32
N LEU A 252 -8.68 8.79 11.80
CA LEU A 252 -8.76 8.26 10.44
C LEU A 252 -8.57 9.34 9.38
N ILE A 253 -9.19 10.49 9.57
CA ILE A 253 -9.06 11.64 8.67
C ILE A 253 -7.62 12.15 8.69
N GLU A 254 -7.01 12.31 9.86
CA GLU A 254 -5.59 12.66 10.00
C GLU A 254 -4.70 11.62 9.30
N SER A 255 -5.00 10.34 9.39
CA SER A 255 -4.23 9.29 8.72
C SER A 255 -4.29 9.39 7.20
N LEU A 256 -5.42 9.83 6.64
CA LEU A 256 -5.58 10.06 5.21
C LEU A 256 -4.80 11.29 4.72
N PHE A 257 -4.56 12.26 5.60
CA PHE A 257 -3.87 13.52 5.30
C PHE A 257 -2.42 13.60 5.79
N MET A 258 -1.99 12.68 6.67
CA MET A 258 -0.61 12.66 7.21
C MET A 258 0.42 12.23 6.17
N TYR A 259 0.44 12.95 5.07
CA TYR A 259 1.22 12.63 3.88
C TYR A 259 2.66 13.11 3.90
N ASP A 260 2.99 14.07 4.76
CA ASP A 260 4.26 14.81 4.66
C ASP A 260 5.00 14.90 6.00
N LYS A 261 5.33 13.76 6.59
CA LYS A 261 6.34 13.76 7.65
C LYS A 261 7.25 12.55 7.52
N ASN A 262 7.84 12.36 6.34
CA ASN A 262 9.12 11.62 6.21
C ASN A 262 9.78 11.94 4.88
#